data_c5e807ede3340390cb86077029ae19aa
#
_entry.id   c5e807ede3340390cb86077029ae19aa
#
_cell.length_a   1.000
_cell.length_b   1.000
_cell.length_c   1.000
_cell.angle_alpha   90.00
_cell.angle_beta   90.00
_cell.angle_gamma   90.00
#
_symmetry.space_group_name_H-M   'P 1'
#
loop_
_entity.id
_entity.type
_entity.pdbx_description
1 polymer ?
#
loop_
_entity_poly.entity_id
_entity_poly.type
_entity_poly.pdbx_seq_one_letter_code
_entity_poly.pdbx_strand_id
1 'polypeptide(L)'
;MNQAIQSLVRRYQDQQLNSEELRELDELLQTDTHAREIFIRETNLIAAIEGIADEQDLGPSVSAIPIQNPDPSTRLTNQWIMVTGWLVAAVAASFLIVFFATSNRKTQSKTIATVIGVNGPLQWTGNGGQLRSDLSVGMKLPGGTIDGVSPDSWFSLQFDDGSVVVTSGNSMLAFSDLGQKVLHLKAGRLSADVRPQPNGSPMLIHTRSATLEIVGTSFDIDADLAATALNVTEGKVRVKRRSDGKLVDVPAQHQVIAAADQELKVSQIPKVAHRWQSRLQNGPRRTYGRWLPGTSDQEPMLRCIPHLTEKNKTIYTASFAVTVPDAAPVMTNTGTMINVKGHLDRATDLYVGMTLKTAKGDFAGRFQVVLPSGYFQPDTTFNHFLEIENFTLDPSLSAMKDDLASSANELMVESIWCHTLYQQAGLALTSVEIKDKSE
;
A
#
# COMPACT_ATOMS: atom_id res chain seq x y z
N MET A 1 -20.69 -22.60 8.64
CA MET A 1 -21.44 -21.34 8.56
C MET A 1 -20.54 -20.18 8.11
N ASN A 2 -19.44 -19.88 8.79
CA ASN A 2 -18.53 -18.74 8.39
C ASN A 2 -17.97 -18.84 6.96
N GLN A 3 -17.58 -20.02 6.50
CA GLN A 3 -17.03 -20.20 5.14
C GLN A 3 -18.08 -19.96 4.04
N ALA A 4 -19.35 -20.31 4.29
CA ALA A 4 -20.43 -20.09 3.34
C ALA A 4 -20.72 -18.59 3.18
N ILE A 5 -20.81 -17.85 4.29
CA ILE A 5 -21.01 -16.41 4.29
C ILE A 5 -19.86 -15.70 3.59
N GLN A 6 -18.61 -16.08 3.89
CA GLN A 6 -17.44 -15.50 3.22
C GLN A 6 -17.42 -15.77 1.71
N SER A 7 -17.85 -16.96 1.30
CA SER A 7 -17.99 -17.31 -0.12
C SER A 7 -19.02 -16.43 -0.83
N LEU A 8 -20.19 -16.23 -0.20
CA LEU A 8 -21.24 -15.34 -0.74
C LEU A 8 -20.76 -13.89 -0.81
N VAL A 9 -20.08 -13.38 0.24
CA VAL A 9 -19.55 -12.00 0.24
C VAL A 9 -18.49 -11.82 -0.84
N ARG A 10 -17.57 -12.75 -1.03
CA ARG A 10 -16.57 -12.70 -2.11
C ARG A 10 -17.20 -12.70 -3.49
N ARG A 11 -18.19 -13.57 -3.73
CA ARG A 11 -18.89 -13.64 -5.01
C ARG A 11 -19.76 -12.40 -5.25
N TYR A 12 -20.30 -11.78 -4.20
CA TYR A 12 -20.93 -10.46 -4.28
C TYR A 12 -19.96 -9.39 -4.77
N GLN A 13 -18.78 -9.35 -4.22
CA GLN A 13 -17.72 -8.40 -4.59
C GLN A 13 -17.22 -8.60 -6.02
N ASP A 14 -17.16 -9.87 -6.47
CA ASP A 14 -16.77 -10.22 -7.84
C ASP A 14 -17.92 -10.06 -8.85
N GLN A 15 -19.10 -9.53 -8.42
CA GLN A 15 -20.33 -9.42 -9.23
C GLN A 15 -20.77 -10.77 -9.84
N GLN A 16 -20.51 -11.87 -9.15
CA GLN A 16 -20.78 -13.24 -9.62
C GLN A 16 -21.99 -13.89 -8.93
N LEU A 17 -22.75 -13.13 -8.11
CA LEU A 17 -23.98 -13.64 -7.52
C LEU A 17 -25.13 -13.57 -8.51
N ASN A 18 -25.91 -14.65 -8.57
CA ASN A 18 -27.20 -14.64 -9.24
C ASN A 18 -28.29 -14.02 -8.35
N SER A 19 -29.50 -13.80 -8.89
CA SER A 19 -30.59 -13.11 -8.18
C SER A 19 -31.09 -13.85 -6.92
N GLU A 20 -30.93 -15.17 -6.86
CA GLU A 20 -31.34 -16.00 -5.72
C GLU A 20 -30.31 -15.92 -4.58
N GLU A 21 -29.04 -15.97 -4.90
CA GLU A 21 -27.92 -15.81 -3.99
C GLU A 21 -27.82 -14.37 -3.42
N LEU A 22 -28.19 -13.36 -4.21
CA LEU A 22 -28.34 -11.98 -3.74
C LEU A 22 -29.43 -11.85 -2.68
N ARG A 23 -30.57 -12.53 -2.87
CA ARG A 23 -31.62 -12.56 -1.87
C ARG A 23 -31.21 -13.30 -0.60
N GLU A 24 -30.51 -14.42 -0.75
CA GLU A 24 -29.98 -15.19 0.38
C GLU A 24 -28.99 -14.35 1.20
N LEU A 25 -28.11 -13.62 0.54
CA LEU A 25 -27.17 -12.69 1.21
C LEU A 25 -27.92 -11.57 1.93
N ASP A 26 -28.93 -10.95 1.31
CA ASP A 26 -29.74 -9.89 1.90
C ASP A 26 -30.50 -10.39 3.16
N GLU A 27 -31.09 -11.57 3.10
CA GLU A 27 -31.78 -12.21 4.21
C GLU A 27 -30.83 -12.53 5.39
N LEU A 28 -29.64 -13.03 5.06
CA LEU A 28 -28.56 -13.28 6.04
C LEU A 28 -28.10 -11.97 6.70
N LEU A 29 -27.93 -10.91 5.92
CA LEU A 29 -27.55 -9.60 6.45
C LEU A 29 -28.65 -8.93 7.30
N GLN A 30 -29.92 -9.25 7.09
CA GLN A 30 -31.02 -8.76 7.91
C GLN A 30 -31.15 -9.52 9.22
N THR A 31 -30.86 -10.81 9.25
CA THR A 31 -31.18 -11.70 10.38
C THR A 31 -29.96 -12.05 11.24
N ASP A 32 -28.74 -12.07 10.68
CA ASP A 32 -27.53 -12.51 11.39
C ASP A 32 -26.52 -11.37 11.59
N THR A 33 -26.32 -10.96 12.85
CA THR A 33 -25.37 -9.92 13.23
C THR A 33 -23.93 -10.29 12.87
N HIS A 34 -23.59 -11.59 12.95
CA HIS A 34 -22.25 -12.06 12.61
C HIS A 34 -21.99 -12.07 11.09
N ALA A 35 -23.05 -12.36 10.29
CA ALA A 35 -22.99 -12.19 8.84
C ALA A 35 -22.77 -10.72 8.45
N ARG A 36 -23.43 -9.78 9.14
CA ARG A 36 -23.20 -8.34 8.97
C ARG A 36 -21.76 -7.91 9.30
N GLU A 37 -21.21 -8.41 10.39
CA GLU A 37 -19.81 -8.12 10.76
C GLU A 37 -18.82 -8.62 9.72
N ILE A 38 -19.02 -9.83 9.18
CA ILE A 38 -18.22 -10.39 8.10
C ILE A 38 -18.37 -9.54 6.83
N PHE A 39 -19.60 -9.20 6.45
CA PHE A 39 -19.87 -8.38 5.27
C PHE A 39 -19.24 -7.00 5.37
N ILE A 40 -19.43 -6.28 6.48
CA ILE A 40 -18.85 -4.95 6.72
C ILE A 40 -17.32 -5.04 6.72
N ARG A 41 -16.74 -6.07 7.32
CA ARG A 41 -15.29 -6.25 7.36
C ARG A 41 -14.70 -6.51 5.97
N GLU A 42 -15.30 -7.41 5.21
CA GLU A 42 -14.84 -7.74 3.85
C GLU A 42 -15.11 -6.55 2.88
N THR A 43 -16.25 -5.87 3.00
CA THR A 43 -16.61 -4.71 2.15
C THR A 43 -15.85 -3.44 2.53
N ASN A 44 -15.60 -3.17 3.82
CA ASN A 44 -14.78 -2.04 4.25
C ASN A 44 -13.31 -2.23 3.85
N LEU A 45 -12.84 -3.48 3.81
CA LEU A 45 -11.54 -3.78 3.25
C LEU A 45 -11.46 -3.34 1.77
N ILE A 46 -12.55 -3.49 1.02
CA ILE A 46 -12.64 -3.10 -0.40
C ILE A 46 -13.05 -1.63 -0.55
N ALA A 47 -13.94 -1.09 0.26
CA ALA A 47 -14.28 0.34 0.25
C ALA A 47 -13.06 1.21 0.62
N ALA A 48 -12.18 0.73 1.51
CA ALA A 48 -10.87 1.35 1.74
C ALA A 48 -9.98 1.25 0.48
N ILE A 49 -10.24 0.27 -0.39
CA ILE A 49 -9.55 0.04 -1.64
C ILE A 49 -10.20 0.84 -2.81
N GLU A 50 -11.50 1.06 -2.81
CA GLU A 50 -12.24 1.74 -3.89
C GLU A 50 -12.54 3.23 -3.62
N GLY A 51 -12.48 3.65 -2.36
CA GLY A 51 -12.96 4.95 -1.90
C GLY A 51 -12.04 6.14 -2.11
N ILE A 52 -11.56 6.41 -3.33
CA ILE A 52 -11.15 7.76 -3.78
C ILE A 52 -11.53 7.91 -5.26
N ALA A 53 -12.81 7.88 -5.54
CA ALA A 53 -13.34 8.36 -6.82
C ALA A 53 -14.78 8.83 -6.65
N ASP A 54 -15.04 9.76 -5.72
CA ASP A 54 -16.16 10.71 -5.78
C ASP A 54 -16.21 11.49 -4.46
N GLU A 55 -15.36 12.50 -4.40
CA GLU A 55 -15.59 13.62 -3.48
C GLU A 55 -16.41 14.67 -4.24
N GLN A 56 -17.71 14.40 -4.38
CA GLN A 56 -18.70 15.48 -4.61
C GLN A 56 -20.05 15.09 -3.98
N ASP A 57 -20.38 15.88 -2.97
CA ASP A 57 -21.75 16.21 -2.55
C ASP A 57 -22.56 15.17 -1.74
N LEU A 58 -22.40 15.14 -0.43
CA LEU A 58 -23.51 14.84 0.50
C LEU A 58 -23.40 15.71 1.76
N GLY A 59 -24.09 16.84 1.72
CA GLY A 59 -24.41 17.64 2.92
C GLY A 59 -25.31 16.86 3.89
N PRO A 60 -25.22 17.12 5.20
CA PRO A 60 -25.98 16.36 6.19
C PRO A 60 -27.42 16.83 6.27
N SER A 61 -28.36 15.99 5.89
CA SER A 61 -29.77 16.14 6.26
C SER A 61 -30.18 15.00 7.17
N VAL A 62 -29.97 15.17 8.48
CA VAL A 62 -30.62 14.36 9.51
C VAL A 62 -31.95 15.01 9.83
N SER A 63 -33.02 14.48 9.27
CA SER A 63 -34.37 14.83 9.68
C SER A 63 -34.69 14.12 10.98
N ALA A 64 -34.88 14.90 12.04
CA ALA A 64 -35.34 14.42 13.33
C ALA A 64 -36.80 13.91 13.25
N ILE A 65 -37.00 12.65 13.64
CA ILE A 65 -38.35 12.08 13.85
C ILE A 65 -38.88 12.59 15.18
N PRO A 66 -40.08 13.22 15.24
CA PRO A 66 -40.63 13.70 16.49
C PRO A 66 -41.15 12.53 17.35
N ILE A 67 -40.66 12.44 18.57
CA ILE A 67 -41.15 11.52 19.59
C ILE A 67 -42.48 12.12 20.12
N GLN A 68 -43.61 11.46 19.85
CA GLN A 68 -44.90 11.76 20.49
C GLN A 68 -44.89 11.20 21.91
N ASN A 69 -45.09 12.07 22.89
CA ASN A 69 -45.35 11.72 24.27
C ASN A 69 -46.79 11.17 24.41
N PRO A 70 -47.01 10.05 25.08
CA PRO A 70 -48.38 9.65 25.45
C PRO A 70 -48.82 10.35 26.71
N ASP A 71 -50.08 10.79 26.68
CA ASP A 71 -50.85 11.48 27.74
C ASP A 71 -50.98 10.65 29.03
N PRO A 72 -50.90 11.27 30.21
CA PRO A 72 -51.02 10.56 31.48
C PRO A 72 -52.46 10.64 32.02
N SER A 73 -53.26 9.61 31.73
CA SER A 73 -54.49 9.41 32.57
C SER A 73 -54.96 7.97 32.53
N THR A 74 -54.57 7.20 33.54
CA THR A 74 -55.51 6.27 34.25
C THR A 74 -54.84 5.75 35.53
N ARG A 75 -55.34 6.23 36.68
CA ARG A 75 -55.06 5.62 37.99
C ARG A 75 -55.84 4.32 38.09
N LEU A 76 -55.12 3.21 38.30
CA LEU A 76 -55.68 2.04 38.93
C LEU A 76 -54.72 1.51 40.00
N THR A 77 -55.24 1.60 41.24
CA THR A 77 -54.61 1.04 42.44
C THR A 77 -54.63 -0.45 42.44
N ASN A 78 -53.44 -1.10 42.56
CA ASN A 78 -53.34 -2.50 43.00
C ASN A 78 -52.02 -2.76 43.71
N GLN A 79 -52.13 -3.08 44.99
CA GLN A 79 -51.02 -3.42 45.91
C GLN A 79 -50.27 -4.75 45.57
N TRP A 80 -50.69 -5.47 44.55
CA TRP A 80 -50.06 -6.73 44.13
C TRP A 80 -48.96 -6.54 43.08
N ILE A 81 -48.75 -5.34 42.56
CA ILE A 81 -47.78 -5.05 41.51
C ILE A 81 -46.36 -4.85 42.09
N MET A 82 -46.20 -4.63 43.38
CA MET A 82 -44.85 -4.38 43.94
C MET A 82 -43.93 -5.61 43.98
N VAL A 83 -44.47 -6.82 44.18
CA VAL A 83 -43.62 -8.03 44.28
C VAL A 83 -43.21 -8.54 42.90
N THR A 84 -44.07 -8.41 41.88
CA THR A 84 -43.75 -8.78 40.49
C THR A 84 -42.82 -7.78 39.83
N GLY A 85 -42.92 -6.49 40.19
CA GLY A 85 -42.06 -5.43 39.69
C GLY A 85 -40.58 -5.62 40.07
N TRP A 86 -40.30 -6.08 41.29
CA TRP A 86 -38.93 -6.37 41.74
C TRP A 86 -38.30 -7.59 41.06
N LEU A 87 -39.09 -8.62 40.73
CA LEU A 87 -38.61 -9.79 39.99
C LEU A 87 -38.32 -9.43 38.54
N VAL A 88 -39.16 -8.65 37.87
CA VAL A 88 -38.92 -8.19 36.51
C VAL A 88 -37.74 -7.23 36.45
N ALA A 89 -37.60 -6.33 37.43
CA ALA A 89 -36.45 -5.43 37.53
C ALA A 89 -35.14 -6.20 37.80
N ALA A 90 -35.18 -7.25 38.63
CA ALA A 90 -34.01 -8.09 38.89
C ALA A 90 -33.59 -8.90 37.66
N VAL A 91 -34.56 -9.42 36.89
CA VAL A 91 -34.29 -10.12 35.61
C VAL A 91 -33.77 -9.15 34.55
N ALA A 92 -34.36 -7.97 34.42
CA ALA A 92 -33.88 -6.93 33.52
C ALA A 92 -32.48 -6.42 33.91
N ALA A 93 -32.20 -6.23 35.19
CA ALA A 93 -30.85 -5.87 35.66
C ALA A 93 -29.84 -6.98 35.43
N SER A 94 -30.25 -8.24 35.61
CA SER A 94 -29.39 -9.38 35.28
C SER A 94 -29.10 -9.47 33.78
N PHE A 95 -30.08 -9.24 32.92
CA PHE A 95 -29.88 -9.14 31.46
C PHE A 95 -29.00 -7.97 31.07
N LEU A 96 -29.16 -6.81 31.70
CA LEU A 96 -28.29 -5.66 31.49
C LEU A 96 -26.85 -5.94 31.94
N ILE A 97 -26.67 -6.54 33.11
CA ILE A 97 -25.32 -6.92 33.60
C ILE A 97 -24.69 -7.95 32.69
N VAL A 98 -25.41 -8.97 32.23
CA VAL A 98 -24.92 -9.96 31.28
C VAL A 98 -24.63 -9.29 29.91
N PHE A 99 -25.52 -8.41 29.45
CA PHE A 99 -25.31 -7.67 28.20
C PHE A 99 -24.08 -6.75 28.29
N PHE A 100 -23.91 -5.98 29.38
CA PHE A 100 -22.72 -5.17 29.59
C PHE A 100 -21.45 -6.03 29.80
N ALA A 101 -21.54 -7.16 30.49
CA ALA A 101 -20.42 -8.07 30.67
C ALA A 101 -20.01 -8.80 29.37
N THR A 102 -20.97 -9.07 28.50
CA THR A 102 -20.69 -9.65 27.16
C THR A 102 -20.29 -8.60 26.14
N SER A 103 -20.87 -7.39 26.20
CA SER A 103 -20.48 -6.26 25.32
C SER A 103 -19.07 -5.72 25.62
N ASN A 104 -18.62 -5.83 26.88
CA ASN A 104 -17.26 -5.43 27.27
C ASN A 104 -16.19 -6.51 27.05
N ARG A 105 -16.51 -7.65 26.47
CA ARG A 105 -15.47 -8.51 25.92
C ARG A 105 -14.87 -7.77 24.74
N LYS A 106 -13.83 -6.96 24.99
CA LYS A 106 -12.87 -6.58 23.97
C LYS A 106 -12.45 -7.88 23.31
N THR A 107 -12.99 -8.17 22.15
CA THR A 107 -12.53 -9.26 21.30
C THR A 107 -11.06 -8.95 21.10
N GLN A 108 -10.15 -9.65 21.78
CA GLN A 108 -8.73 -9.54 21.48
C GLN A 108 -8.61 -10.00 20.03
N SER A 109 -8.54 -9.03 19.13
CA SER A 109 -8.34 -9.32 17.72
C SER A 109 -7.01 -10.04 17.60
N LYS A 110 -7.05 -11.26 17.06
CA LYS A 110 -5.86 -12.10 16.84
C LYS A 110 -4.85 -11.25 16.07
N THR A 111 -3.63 -11.17 16.57
CA THR A 111 -2.52 -10.58 15.82
C THR A 111 -2.29 -11.40 14.56
N ILE A 112 -2.17 -10.73 13.42
CA ILE A 112 -1.93 -11.34 12.11
C ILE A 112 -0.51 -11.10 11.67
N ALA A 113 0.01 -9.89 11.92
CA ALA A 113 1.35 -9.51 11.54
C ALA A 113 1.99 -8.60 12.58
N THR A 114 3.31 -8.61 12.63
CA THR A 114 4.13 -7.70 13.42
C THR A 114 4.91 -6.79 12.47
N VAL A 115 4.91 -5.51 12.76
CA VAL A 115 5.73 -4.53 12.06
C VAL A 115 7.19 -4.75 12.43
N ILE A 116 8.04 -5.08 11.46
CA ILE A 116 9.47 -5.33 11.68
C ILE A 116 10.36 -4.23 11.09
N GLY A 117 9.80 -3.34 10.28
CA GLY A 117 10.49 -2.17 9.74
C GLY A 117 9.49 -1.13 9.26
N VAL A 118 9.81 0.14 9.47
CA VAL A 118 9.00 1.28 9.00
C VAL A 118 9.88 2.46 8.70
N ASN A 119 9.49 3.23 7.69
CA ASN A 119 10.08 4.53 7.42
C ASN A 119 9.17 5.40 6.56
N GLY A 120 9.29 6.71 6.71
CA GLY A 120 8.45 7.69 6.03
C GLY A 120 7.04 7.77 6.60
N PRO A 121 6.21 8.68 6.11
CA PRO A 121 4.84 8.83 6.57
C PRO A 121 4.00 7.62 6.15
N LEU A 122 3.42 6.96 7.13
CA LEU A 122 2.56 5.80 7.00
C LEU A 122 1.27 6.04 7.75
N GLN A 123 0.17 5.53 7.21
CA GLN A 123 -1.12 5.56 7.85
C GLN A 123 -1.70 4.15 7.93
N TRP A 124 -2.03 3.69 9.12
CA TRP A 124 -2.72 2.43 9.31
C TRP A 124 -4.18 2.66 9.68
N THR A 125 -5.06 1.95 8.99
CA THR A 125 -6.49 1.91 9.28
C THR A 125 -6.87 0.49 9.68
N GLY A 126 -7.26 0.31 10.93
CA GLY A 126 -7.73 -0.98 11.45
C GLY A 126 -9.13 -1.33 10.96
N ASN A 127 -9.49 -2.63 11.05
CA ASN A 127 -10.80 -3.17 10.63
C ASN A 127 -12.02 -2.52 11.34
N GLY A 128 -11.82 -1.81 12.45
CA GLY A 128 -12.85 -1.04 13.16
C GLY A 128 -12.84 0.46 12.87
N GLY A 129 -12.19 0.91 11.80
CA GLY A 129 -12.07 2.33 11.46
C GLY A 129 -11.07 3.10 12.35
N GLN A 130 -10.25 2.40 13.12
CA GLN A 130 -9.20 3.01 13.93
C GLN A 130 -8.10 3.53 13.01
N LEU A 131 -7.76 4.80 13.13
CA LEU A 131 -6.71 5.44 12.34
C LEU A 131 -5.48 5.69 13.21
N ARG A 132 -4.29 5.31 12.72
CA ARG A 132 -3.02 5.54 13.39
C ARG A 132 -1.93 5.93 12.37
N SER A 133 -1.16 6.94 12.74
CA SER A 133 0.02 7.39 11.96
C SER A 133 1.34 7.14 12.71
N ASP A 134 1.28 6.49 13.87
CA ASP A 134 2.40 6.22 14.79
C ASP A 134 2.88 4.76 14.71
N LEU A 135 2.90 4.20 13.49
CA LEU A 135 3.42 2.84 13.29
C LEU A 135 4.89 2.75 13.74
N SER A 136 5.21 1.71 14.48
CA SER A 136 6.56 1.47 15.00
C SER A 136 6.94 -0.01 14.96
N VAL A 137 8.23 -0.28 14.91
CA VAL A 137 8.77 -1.64 14.96
C VAL A 137 8.32 -2.35 16.25
N GLY A 138 7.91 -3.59 16.14
CA GLY A 138 7.34 -4.40 17.21
C GLY A 138 5.83 -4.25 17.39
N MET A 139 5.17 -3.32 16.71
CA MET A 139 3.71 -3.17 16.77
C MET A 139 3.02 -4.38 16.15
N LYS A 140 2.07 -4.95 16.89
CA LYS A 140 1.26 -6.09 16.47
C LYS A 140 -0.04 -5.62 15.86
N LEU A 141 -0.33 -6.05 14.65
CA LEU A 141 -1.49 -5.63 13.88
C LEU A 141 -2.47 -6.79 13.69
N PRO A 142 -3.76 -6.57 13.95
CA PRO A 142 -4.80 -7.58 13.75
C PRO A 142 -5.36 -7.59 12.32
N GLY A 143 -4.65 -7.03 11.37
CA GLY A 143 -5.09 -6.75 10.00
C GLY A 143 -5.38 -5.27 9.78
N GLY A 144 -5.99 -4.95 8.65
CA GLY A 144 -6.32 -3.58 8.26
C GLY A 144 -5.56 -3.15 7.01
N THR A 145 -5.48 -1.86 6.78
CA THR A 145 -4.82 -1.24 5.62
C THR A 145 -3.67 -0.37 6.08
N ILE A 146 -2.52 -0.50 5.44
CA ILE A 146 -1.40 0.44 5.59
C ILE A 146 -1.23 1.19 4.27
N ASP A 147 -1.21 2.51 4.37
CA ASP A 147 -0.99 3.44 3.27
C ASP A 147 0.37 4.10 3.41
N GLY A 148 1.22 3.94 2.41
CA GLY A 148 2.48 4.66 2.24
C GLY A 148 2.23 5.94 1.48
N VAL A 149 2.33 7.07 2.18
CA VAL A 149 1.90 8.38 1.66
C VAL A 149 2.99 9.07 0.83
N SER A 150 4.18 8.47 0.75
CA SER A 150 5.38 9.05 0.12
C SER A 150 6.13 8.07 -0.75
N PRO A 151 6.80 8.54 -1.81
CA PRO A 151 7.69 7.69 -2.61
C PRO A 151 8.80 7.03 -1.80
N ASP A 152 9.20 7.63 -0.68
CA ASP A 152 10.23 7.14 0.21
C ASP A 152 9.68 6.42 1.46
N SER A 153 8.36 6.31 1.58
CA SER A 153 7.73 5.49 2.61
C SER A 153 8.00 4.00 2.34
N TRP A 154 8.21 3.24 3.40
CA TRP A 154 8.21 1.79 3.32
C TRP A 154 7.85 1.18 4.67
N PHE A 155 7.35 -0.03 4.63
CA PHE A 155 7.11 -0.83 5.83
C PHE A 155 7.34 -2.31 5.55
N SER A 156 7.69 -3.04 6.60
CA SER A 156 7.89 -4.48 6.56
C SER A 156 7.03 -5.15 7.61
N LEU A 157 6.29 -6.16 7.20
CA LEU A 157 5.41 -6.97 8.04
C LEU A 157 5.93 -8.39 8.10
N GLN A 158 6.03 -8.96 9.30
CA GLN A 158 6.24 -10.37 9.51
C GLN A 158 4.94 -11.01 10.00
N PHE A 159 4.45 -12.00 9.27
CA PHE A 159 3.29 -12.80 9.65
C PHE A 159 3.66 -13.88 10.65
N ASP A 160 2.66 -14.45 11.35
CA ASP A 160 2.86 -15.47 12.41
C ASP A 160 3.56 -16.74 11.90
N ASP A 161 3.49 -17.06 10.60
CA ASP A 161 4.20 -18.19 9.98
C ASP A 161 5.65 -17.88 9.60
N GLY A 162 6.13 -16.68 9.88
CA GLY A 162 7.45 -16.19 9.52
C GLY A 162 7.57 -15.66 8.08
N SER A 163 6.48 -15.61 7.32
CA SER A 163 6.46 -14.91 6.01
C SER A 163 6.70 -13.43 6.20
N VAL A 164 7.49 -12.82 5.33
CA VAL A 164 7.82 -11.39 5.36
C VAL A 164 7.32 -10.72 4.09
N VAL A 165 6.69 -9.57 4.26
CA VAL A 165 6.22 -8.72 3.18
C VAL A 165 6.76 -7.32 3.39
N VAL A 166 7.44 -6.77 2.39
CA VAL A 166 7.94 -5.40 2.36
C VAL A 166 7.18 -4.62 1.30
N THR A 167 6.71 -3.45 1.66
CA THR A 167 5.99 -2.56 0.73
C THR A 167 6.69 -1.22 0.70
N SER A 168 6.88 -0.66 -0.49
CA SER A 168 7.63 0.59 -0.67
C SER A 168 6.96 1.56 -1.64
N GLY A 169 7.24 2.86 -1.43
CA GLY A 169 6.69 3.96 -2.21
C GLY A 169 5.24 4.31 -1.84
N ASN A 170 4.56 5.00 -2.74
CA ASN A 170 3.13 5.28 -2.64
C ASN A 170 2.34 3.97 -2.83
N SER A 171 2.23 3.20 -1.77
CA SER A 171 1.63 1.87 -1.80
C SER A 171 0.51 1.77 -0.79
N MET A 172 -0.57 1.11 -1.18
CA MET A 172 -1.67 0.79 -0.27
C MET A 172 -1.84 -0.72 -0.20
N LEU A 173 -1.60 -1.27 0.99
CA LEU A 173 -1.72 -2.69 1.28
C LEU A 173 -2.75 -2.95 2.36
N ALA A 174 -3.82 -3.66 2.03
CA ALA A 174 -4.73 -4.22 3.03
C ALA A 174 -4.38 -5.70 3.26
N PHE A 175 -4.52 -6.19 4.49
CA PHE A 175 -4.20 -7.57 4.84
C PHE A 175 -5.12 -8.14 5.93
N SER A 176 -5.43 -9.41 5.79
CA SER A 176 -6.27 -10.17 6.73
C SER A 176 -5.83 -11.64 6.80
N ASP A 177 -6.20 -12.33 7.88
CA ASP A 177 -6.04 -13.79 8.04
C ASP A 177 -7.24 -14.35 8.81
N LEU A 178 -8.15 -14.97 8.10
CA LEU A 178 -9.33 -15.66 8.62
C LEU A 178 -9.21 -17.19 8.40
N GLY A 179 -8.00 -17.72 8.51
CA GLY A 179 -7.65 -19.10 8.20
C GLY A 179 -6.96 -19.23 6.82
N GLN A 180 -6.94 -18.17 6.07
CA GLN A 180 -6.17 -17.97 4.84
C GLN A 180 -5.66 -16.54 4.82
N LYS A 181 -4.38 -16.33 4.54
CA LYS A 181 -3.79 -15.00 4.38
C LYS A 181 -4.24 -14.39 3.07
N VAL A 182 -4.88 -13.22 3.16
CA VAL A 182 -5.34 -12.46 2.01
C VAL A 182 -4.77 -11.06 2.09
N LEU A 183 -4.08 -10.66 1.03
CA LEU A 183 -3.51 -9.33 0.85
C LEU A 183 -4.17 -8.66 -0.35
N HIS A 184 -4.41 -7.36 -0.24
CA HIS A 184 -4.88 -6.54 -1.35
C HIS A 184 -3.89 -5.40 -1.58
N LEU A 185 -3.15 -5.46 -2.67
CA LEU A 185 -2.26 -4.39 -3.12
C LEU A 185 -3.00 -3.54 -4.16
N LYS A 186 -3.51 -2.39 -3.73
CA LYS A 186 -4.25 -1.48 -4.62
C LYS A 186 -3.35 -0.82 -5.65
N ALA A 187 -2.20 -0.35 -5.20
CA ALA A 187 -1.16 0.23 -6.04
C ALA A 187 0.17 0.17 -5.28
N GLY A 188 1.28 0.28 -5.99
CA GLY A 188 2.62 0.32 -5.44
C GLY A 188 3.38 -0.99 -5.57
N ARG A 189 4.44 -1.13 -4.80
CA ARG A 189 5.37 -2.25 -4.89
C ARG A 189 5.37 -3.08 -3.62
N LEU A 190 5.46 -4.38 -3.82
CA LEU A 190 5.50 -5.37 -2.76
C LEU A 190 6.55 -6.40 -3.08
N SER A 191 7.48 -6.62 -2.15
CA SER A 191 8.42 -7.74 -2.15
C SER A 191 8.01 -8.70 -1.05
N ALA A 192 8.02 -10.01 -1.32
CA ALA A 192 7.63 -11.00 -0.34
C ALA A 192 8.56 -12.21 -0.34
N ASP A 193 8.87 -12.68 0.86
CA ASP A 193 9.43 -14.01 1.11
C ASP A 193 8.39 -14.81 1.91
N VAL A 194 7.64 -15.64 1.20
CA VAL A 194 6.51 -16.40 1.76
C VAL A 194 6.97 -17.80 2.13
N ARG A 195 6.80 -18.16 3.40
CA ARG A 195 7.05 -19.51 3.89
C ARG A 195 6.05 -20.51 3.32
N PRO A 196 6.37 -21.81 3.26
CA PRO A 196 5.43 -22.80 2.77
C PRO A 196 4.07 -22.70 3.45
N GLN A 197 3.02 -22.53 2.65
CA GLN A 197 1.66 -22.41 3.14
C GLN A 197 1.00 -23.77 3.26
N PRO A 198 0.03 -23.95 4.18
CA PRO A 198 -0.71 -25.21 4.32
C PRO A 198 -1.40 -25.63 3.03
N ASN A 199 -1.46 -26.93 2.76
CA ASN A 199 -2.16 -27.48 1.62
C ASN A 199 -3.62 -27.01 1.59
N GLY A 200 -4.05 -26.46 0.44
CA GLY A 200 -5.40 -25.94 0.24
C GLY A 200 -5.66 -24.54 0.80
N SER A 201 -4.64 -23.88 1.40
CA SER A 201 -4.77 -22.53 1.94
C SER A 201 -3.57 -21.67 1.51
N PRO A 202 -3.36 -21.44 0.20
CA PRO A 202 -2.29 -20.58 -0.29
C PRO A 202 -2.50 -19.14 0.22
N MET A 203 -1.42 -18.37 0.35
CA MET A 203 -1.55 -16.92 0.51
C MET A 203 -2.11 -16.34 -0.79
N LEU A 204 -3.13 -15.51 -0.69
CA LEU A 204 -3.71 -14.81 -1.83
C LEU A 204 -3.26 -13.35 -1.84
N ILE A 205 -2.84 -12.86 -3.01
CA ILE A 205 -2.62 -11.44 -3.23
C ILE A 205 -3.52 -10.98 -4.37
N HIS A 206 -4.40 -10.05 -4.06
CA HIS A 206 -5.27 -9.40 -5.02
C HIS A 206 -4.71 -8.04 -5.41
N THR A 207 -4.65 -7.81 -6.70
CA THR A 207 -4.41 -6.50 -7.27
C THR A 207 -5.62 -6.10 -8.12
N ARG A 208 -5.57 -4.94 -8.74
CA ARG A 208 -6.65 -4.51 -9.64
C ARG A 208 -6.78 -5.40 -10.89
N SER A 209 -5.66 -5.89 -11.42
CA SER A 209 -5.63 -6.65 -12.68
C SER A 209 -5.42 -8.17 -12.51
N ALA A 210 -5.00 -8.64 -11.33
CA ALA A 210 -4.69 -10.05 -11.11
C ALA A 210 -5.04 -10.55 -9.70
N THR A 211 -5.18 -11.87 -9.59
CA THR A 211 -5.14 -12.62 -8.33
C THR A 211 -3.97 -13.58 -8.39
N LEU A 212 -3.13 -13.55 -7.36
CA LEU A 212 -1.95 -14.39 -7.23
C LEU A 212 -2.15 -15.41 -6.11
N GLU A 213 -1.82 -16.67 -6.37
CA GLU A 213 -1.83 -17.76 -5.39
C GLU A 213 -0.39 -18.17 -5.09
N ILE A 214 0.02 -18.05 -3.83
CA ILE A 214 1.37 -18.26 -3.35
C ILE A 214 1.42 -19.41 -2.35
N VAL A 215 2.26 -20.41 -2.60
CA VAL A 215 2.39 -21.60 -1.74
C VAL A 215 3.67 -21.58 -0.89
N GLY A 216 4.68 -20.84 -1.35
CA GLY A 216 6.00 -20.72 -0.70
C GLY A 216 6.99 -20.23 -1.75
N THR A 217 7.26 -18.92 -1.76
CA THR A 217 7.87 -18.27 -2.93
C THR A 217 8.48 -16.93 -2.51
N SER A 218 9.62 -16.59 -3.11
CA SER A 218 10.18 -15.23 -3.06
C SER A 218 9.91 -14.52 -4.37
N PHE A 219 9.28 -13.34 -4.31
CA PHE A 219 8.82 -12.62 -5.50
C PHE A 219 8.62 -11.12 -5.24
N ASP A 220 8.56 -10.37 -6.34
CA ASP A 220 8.22 -8.95 -6.37
C ASP A 220 6.97 -8.71 -7.20
N ILE A 221 6.12 -7.80 -6.72
CA ILE A 221 4.95 -7.30 -7.43
C ILE A 221 5.10 -5.79 -7.60
N ASP A 222 4.80 -5.29 -8.80
CA ASP A 222 4.54 -3.88 -9.08
C ASP A 222 3.13 -3.76 -9.65
N ALA A 223 2.24 -3.12 -8.90
CA ALA A 223 0.83 -2.98 -9.25
C ALA A 223 0.47 -1.52 -9.49
N ASP A 224 -0.15 -1.25 -10.60
CA ASP A 224 -0.77 0.03 -10.93
C ASP A 224 -2.25 -0.13 -11.31
N LEU A 225 -2.87 0.95 -11.80
CA LEU A 225 -4.28 0.93 -12.19
C LEU A 225 -4.58 0.02 -13.39
N ALA A 226 -3.60 -0.18 -14.27
CA ALA A 226 -3.78 -0.86 -15.56
C ALA A 226 -3.20 -2.27 -15.57
N ALA A 227 -2.13 -2.50 -14.82
CA ALA A 227 -1.35 -3.72 -14.90
C ALA A 227 -0.83 -4.18 -13.53
N THR A 228 -0.52 -5.47 -13.46
CA THR A 228 0.27 -6.07 -12.38
C THR A 228 1.41 -6.83 -13.00
N ALA A 229 2.61 -6.46 -12.62
CA ALA A 229 3.80 -7.17 -12.98
C ALA A 229 4.28 -8.00 -11.80
N LEU A 230 4.62 -9.24 -12.07
CA LEU A 230 5.16 -10.20 -11.11
C LEU A 230 6.51 -10.70 -11.60
N ASN A 231 7.52 -10.63 -10.73
CA ASN A 231 8.82 -11.28 -10.90
C ASN A 231 8.97 -12.35 -9.83
N VAL A 232 9.23 -13.59 -10.22
CA VAL A 232 9.44 -14.70 -9.28
C VAL A 232 10.91 -15.02 -9.19
N THR A 233 11.51 -14.85 -8.02
CA THR A 233 12.93 -15.15 -7.77
C THR A 233 13.12 -16.62 -7.40
N GLU A 234 12.29 -17.16 -6.51
CA GLU A 234 12.32 -18.54 -6.05
C GLU A 234 10.91 -19.13 -5.98
N GLY A 235 10.77 -20.43 -6.26
CA GLY A 235 9.48 -21.13 -6.19
C GLY A 235 8.59 -20.94 -7.41
N LYS A 236 7.29 -20.83 -7.21
CA LYS A 236 6.29 -20.70 -8.27
C LYS A 236 5.07 -19.95 -7.77
N VAL A 237 4.56 -19.01 -8.56
CA VAL A 237 3.32 -18.28 -8.31
C VAL A 237 2.31 -18.60 -9.41
N ARG A 238 1.06 -18.88 -9.03
CA ARG A 238 -0.05 -18.96 -9.99
C ARG A 238 -0.72 -17.62 -10.09
N VAL A 239 -0.86 -17.12 -11.30
CA VAL A 239 -1.47 -15.82 -11.62
C VAL A 239 -2.75 -16.03 -12.40
N LYS A 240 -3.86 -15.49 -11.89
CA LYS A 240 -5.14 -15.40 -12.58
C LYS A 240 -5.38 -13.95 -12.98
N ARG A 241 -5.44 -13.66 -14.26
CA ARG A 241 -5.81 -12.33 -14.75
C ARG A 241 -7.31 -12.10 -14.55
N ARG A 242 -7.69 -10.94 -14.01
CA ARG A 242 -9.10 -10.66 -13.66
C ARG A 242 -9.97 -10.35 -14.87
N SER A 243 -9.43 -9.75 -15.93
CA SER A 243 -10.19 -9.32 -17.10
C SER A 243 -10.81 -10.48 -17.91
N ASP A 244 -10.14 -11.64 -17.99
CA ASP A 244 -10.56 -12.79 -18.80
C ASP A 244 -10.46 -14.14 -18.07
N GLY A 245 -10.02 -14.13 -16.82
CA GLY A 245 -9.87 -15.33 -16.00
C GLY A 245 -8.72 -16.26 -16.42
N LYS A 246 -7.87 -15.87 -17.38
CA LYS A 246 -6.71 -16.66 -17.78
C LYS A 246 -5.77 -16.93 -16.63
N LEU A 247 -5.26 -18.17 -16.57
CA LEU A 247 -4.35 -18.67 -15.55
C LEU A 247 -2.99 -18.98 -16.17
N VAL A 248 -1.90 -18.59 -15.49
CA VAL A 248 -0.53 -19.00 -15.80
C VAL A 248 0.23 -19.32 -14.52
N ASP A 249 1.10 -20.31 -14.57
CA ASP A 249 2.09 -20.58 -13.52
C ASP A 249 3.40 -19.91 -13.90
N VAL A 250 3.91 -19.07 -13.00
CA VAL A 250 5.17 -18.33 -13.19
C VAL A 250 6.24 -19.00 -12.33
N PRO A 251 7.19 -19.73 -12.92
CA PRO A 251 8.25 -20.40 -12.17
C PRO A 251 9.35 -19.41 -11.76
N ALA A 252 10.30 -19.88 -10.96
CA ALA A 252 11.49 -19.13 -10.57
C ALA A 252 12.24 -18.54 -11.79
N GLN A 253 12.81 -17.35 -11.63
CA GLN A 253 13.54 -16.58 -12.64
C GLN A 253 12.71 -16.21 -13.87
N HIS A 254 11.36 -16.16 -13.70
CA HIS A 254 10.44 -15.71 -14.73
C HIS A 254 9.54 -14.59 -14.23
N GLN A 255 9.01 -13.87 -15.19
CA GLN A 255 8.11 -12.74 -14.98
C GLN A 255 6.85 -12.86 -15.82
N VAL A 256 5.80 -12.15 -15.41
CA VAL A 256 4.56 -11.98 -16.16
C VAL A 256 3.97 -10.61 -15.91
N ILE A 257 3.34 -10.03 -16.93
CA ILE A 257 2.56 -8.80 -16.82
C ILE A 257 1.08 -9.16 -17.05
N ALA A 258 0.26 -8.96 -16.05
CA ALA A 258 -1.18 -9.12 -16.14
C ALA A 258 -1.83 -7.75 -16.40
N ALA A 259 -2.14 -7.48 -17.67
CA ALA A 259 -2.88 -6.31 -18.14
C ALA A 259 -4.01 -6.77 -19.08
N ALA A 260 -5.07 -5.97 -19.20
CA ALA A 260 -6.21 -6.33 -20.03
C ALA A 260 -5.93 -6.29 -21.53
N ASP A 261 -5.02 -5.41 -21.94
CA ASP A 261 -4.64 -5.06 -23.31
C ASP A 261 -3.41 -5.83 -23.85
N GLN A 262 -2.84 -6.71 -23.04
CA GLN A 262 -1.63 -7.45 -23.38
C GLN A 262 -1.84 -8.97 -23.28
N GLU A 263 -1.01 -9.73 -24.00
CA GLU A 263 -0.97 -11.18 -23.84
C GLU A 263 -0.41 -11.55 -22.46
N LEU A 264 -1.10 -12.45 -21.74
CA LEU A 264 -0.61 -13.00 -20.49
C LEU A 264 0.47 -14.06 -20.79
N LYS A 265 1.72 -13.59 -20.94
CA LYS A 265 2.85 -14.41 -21.36
C LYS A 265 3.94 -14.45 -20.29
N VAL A 266 4.33 -15.65 -19.88
CA VAL A 266 5.47 -15.88 -18.99
C VAL A 266 6.76 -15.76 -19.79
N SER A 267 7.71 -14.99 -19.31
CA SER A 267 9.03 -14.80 -19.91
C SER A 267 10.13 -14.87 -18.85
N GLN A 268 11.36 -15.14 -19.26
CA GLN A 268 12.50 -15.07 -18.35
C GLN A 268 12.72 -13.63 -17.89
N ILE A 269 13.15 -13.46 -16.63
CA ILE A 269 13.58 -12.14 -16.12
C ILE A 269 14.77 -11.69 -16.96
N PRO A 270 14.74 -10.45 -17.54
CA PRO A 270 15.81 -9.93 -18.35
C PRO A 270 17.15 -9.90 -17.60
N LYS A 271 18.25 -9.94 -18.34
CA LYS A 271 19.59 -9.70 -17.79
C LYS A 271 19.66 -8.29 -17.21
N VAL A 272 20.53 -8.09 -16.22
CA VAL A 272 20.76 -6.77 -15.62
C VAL A 272 21.21 -5.74 -16.65
N ALA A 273 20.80 -4.50 -16.44
CA ALA A 273 21.28 -3.32 -17.16
C ALA A 273 22.04 -2.41 -16.20
N HIS A 274 22.92 -1.56 -16.73
CA HIS A 274 23.63 -0.53 -15.96
C HIS A 274 23.31 0.88 -16.46
N ARG A 275 22.31 0.98 -17.34
CA ARG A 275 21.84 2.25 -17.93
C ARG A 275 20.34 2.36 -17.83
N TRP A 276 19.90 3.57 -17.53
CA TRP A 276 18.49 3.92 -17.51
C TRP A 276 18.33 5.42 -17.70
N GLN A 277 17.25 5.83 -18.32
CA GLN A 277 16.89 7.23 -18.47
C GLN A 277 15.37 7.43 -18.28
N SER A 278 14.99 8.52 -17.62
CA SER A 278 13.59 8.92 -17.47
C SER A 278 12.96 9.25 -18.83
N ARG A 279 11.71 8.84 -19.06
CA ARG A 279 10.99 9.03 -20.31
C ARG A 279 9.78 9.93 -20.09
N LEU A 280 10.01 11.25 -19.99
CA LEU A 280 8.95 12.21 -19.75
C LEU A 280 8.20 12.64 -21.02
N GLN A 281 8.77 12.44 -22.24
CA GLN A 281 8.16 12.86 -23.50
C GLN A 281 6.80 12.21 -23.76
N ASN A 282 6.59 10.98 -23.28
CA ASN A 282 5.38 10.19 -23.51
C ASN A 282 4.42 10.20 -22.31
N GLY A 283 4.59 11.15 -21.39
CA GLY A 283 3.77 11.26 -20.18
C GLY A 283 4.40 10.63 -18.93
N PRO A 284 3.78 10.83 -17.75
CA PRO A 284 4.35 10.49 -16.46
C PRO A 284 4.08 9.03 -16.09
N ARG A 285 4.69 8.08 -16.75
CA ARG A 285 4.57 6.67 -16.39
C ARG A 285 5.42 6.38 -15.15
N ARG A 286 4.78 5.85 -14.07
CA ARG A 286 5.45 5.42 -12.84
C ARG A 286 6.32 6.50 -12.22
N THR A 287 5.75 7.71 -12.17
CA THR A 287 6.38 8.88 -11.53
C THR A 287 5.49 9.37 -10.39
N TYR A 288 6.11 10.02 -9.43
CA TYR A 288 5.44 10.83 -8.41
C TYR A 288 5.85 12.28 -8.62
N GLY A 289 4.89 13.18 -8.68
CA GLY A 289 5.10 14.59 -9.01
C GLY A 289 4.04 15.09 -9.98
N ARG A 290 4.00 16.39 -10.23
CA ARG A 290 3.13 16.98 -11.25
C ARG A 290 3.85 17.01 -12.59
N TRP A 291 3.40 16.20 -13.51
CA TRP A 291 3.91 16.25 -14.87
C TRP A 291 3.42 17.52 -15.60
N LEU A 292 4.35 18.22 -16.25
CA LEU A 292 4.11 19.35 -17.11
C LEU A 292 4.51 18.94 -18.53
N PRO A 293 3.58 18.95 -19.49
CA PRO A 293 3.90 18.61 -20.87
C PRO A 293 4.88 19.63 -21.46
N GLY A 294 5.76 19.15 -22.34
CA GLY A 294 6.64 20.04 -23.09
C GLY A 294 5.86 20.95 -24.08
N THR A 295 6.50 22.03 -24.47
CA THR A 295 6.07 22.91 -25.54
C THR A 295 7.12 22.93 -26.63
N SER A 296 6.95 23.73 -27.68
CA SER A 296 8.00 23.92 -28.71
C SER A 296 9.34 24.42 -28.13
N ASP A 297 9.28 25.14 -27.01
CA ASP A 297 10.42 25.86 -26.43
C ASP A 297 10.83 25.32 -25.06
N GLN A 298 10.09 24.36 -24.52
CA GLN A 298 10.32 23.82 -23.19
C GLN A 298 10.18 22.29 -23.16
N GLU A 299 11.18 21.60 -22.64
CA GLU A 299 11.12 20.16 -22.43
C GLU A 299 10.05 19.78 -21.39
N PRO A 300 9.42 18.60 -21.52
CA PRO A 300 8.52 18.10 -20.50
C PRO A 300 9.26 17.92 -19.17
N MET A 301 8.59 18.24 -18.06
CA MET A 301 9.20 18.19 -16.73
C MET A 301 8.28 17.57 -15.68
N LEU A 302 8.86 17.05 -14.63
CA LEU A 302 8.19 16.56 -13.44
C LEU A 302 8.41 17.54 -12.29
N ARG A 303 7.39 18.35 -11.97
CA ARG A 303 7.45 19.30 -10.87
C ARG A 303 7.21 18.60 -9.54
N CYS A 304 8.04 18.91 -8.55
CA CYS A 304 7.88 18.40 -7.21
C CYS A 304 6.57 18.89 -6.58
N ILE A 305 5.93 17.98 -5.84
CA ILE A 305 4.69 18.25 -5.11
C ILE A 305 4.93 18.15 -3.60
N PRO A 306 4.10 18.86 -2.79
CA PRO A 306 4.23 18.83 -1.36
C PRO A 306 3.98 17.40 -0.82
N HIS A 307 4.78 17.04 0.15
CA HIS A 307 4.70 15.79 0.85
C HIS A 307 4.94 16.01 2.35
N LEU A 308 4.08 15.47 3.20
CA LEU A 308 4.18 15.60 4.65
C LEU A 308 5.00 14.44 5.22
N THR A 309 6.12 14.75 5.88
CA THR A 309 6.93 13.76 6.57
C THR A 309 6.37 13.41 7.95
N GLU A 310 6.82 12.30 8.55
CA GLU A 310 6.44 11.89 9.92
C GLU A 310 6.64 12.97 11.00
N LYS A 311 7.63 13.84 10.82
CA LYS A 311 7.90 14.94 11.74
C LYS A 311 7.07 16.19 11.44
N ASN A 312 5.94 16.04 10.73
CA ASN A 312 5.10 17.14 10.27
C ASN A 312 5.85 18.24 9.49
N LYS A 313 6.95 17.88 8.83
CA LYS A 313 7.65 18.77 7.90
C LYS A 313 7.18 18.50 6.49
N THR A 314 6.84 19.54 5.77
CA THR A 314 6.53 19.44 4.36
C THR A 314 7.82 19.46 3.55
N ILE A 315 8.03 18.48 2.72
CA ILE A 315 9.05 18.45 1.66
C ILE A 315 8.37 18.54 0.31
N TYR A 316 9.12 18.92 -0.71
CA TYR A 316 8.64 19.00 -2.09
C TYR A 316 9.43 18.01 -2.91
N THR A 317 8.78 16.94 -3.36
CA THR A 317 9.45 15.77 -3.91
C THR A 317 8.88 15.33 -5.25
N ALA A 318 9.75 14.72 -6.06
CA ALA A 318 9.40 13.97 -7.25
C ALA A 318 10.21 12.68 -7.29
N SER A 319 9.66 11.60 -7.86
CA SER A 319 10.39 10.35 -8.01
C SER A 319 10.05 9.64 -9.32
N PHE A 320 10.98 8.76 -9.74
CA PHE A 320 10.90 7.91 -10.92
C PHE A 320 11.12 6.47 -10.50
N ALA A 321 10.22 5.57 -10.90
CA ALA A 321 10.49 4.15 -10.83
C ALA A 321 11.50 3.77 -11.91
N VAL A 322 12.58 3.13 -11.52
CA VAL A 322 13.66 2.67 -12.40
C VAL A 322 13.44 1.23 -12.82
N THR A 323 13.28 0.34 -11.84
CA THR A 323 12.93 -1.05 -12.13
C THR A 323 11.48 -1.13 -12.57
N VAL A 324 11.29 -1.58 -13.80
CA VAL A 324 9.98 -1.76 -14.42
C VAL A 324 9.88 -3.19 -14.96
N PRO A 325 8.67 -3.78 -15.00
CA PRO A 325 8.49 -5.20 -15.25
C PRO A 325 8.96 -5.70 -16.60
N ASP A 326 8.91 -4.84 -17.61
CA ASP A 326 9.23 -5.16 -19.01
C ASP A 326 10.66 -4.81 -19.42
N ALA A 327 11.48 -4.34 -18.46
CA ALA A 327 12.86 -3.97 -18.69
C ALA A 327 13.82 -4.73 -17.76
N ALA A 328 15.08 -4.83 -18.19
CA ALA A 328 16.13 -5.39 -17.35
C ALA A 328 16.26 -4.60 -16.04
N PRO A 329 16.38 -5.27 -14.87
CA PRO A 329 16.65 -4.59 -13.63
C PRO A 329 17.96 -3.81 -13.72
N VAL A 330 17.92 -2.55 -13.27
CA VAL A 330 19.09 -1.66 -13.33
C VAL A 330 19.91 -1.85 -12.07
N MET A 331 21.15 -2.32 -12.23
CA MET A 331 22.08 -2.55 -11.13
C MET A 331 23.12 -1.44 -11.08
N THR A 332 23.46 -1.01 -9.89
CA THR A 332 24.60 -0.11 -9.65
C THR A 332 25.92 -0.89 -9.66
N ASN A 333 27.00 -0.20 -9.98
CA ASN A 333 28.37 -0.65 -9.82
C ASN A 333 29.26 0.53 -9.38
N THR A 334 30.53 0.30 -9.10
CA THR A 334 31.48 1.34 -8.67
C THR A 334 31.68 2.49 -9.68
N GLY A 335 31.35 2.26 -10.96
CA GLY A 335 31.41 3.26 -12.04
C GLY A 335 30.07 3.97 -12.27
N THR A 336 29.03 3.64 -11.51
CA THR A 336 27.69 4.22 -11.74
C THR A 336 27.69 5.72 -11.42
N MET A 337 27.15 6.48 -12.37
CA MET A 337 26.86 7.91 -12.25
C MET A 337 25.38 8.18 -12.43
N ILE A 338 24.87 9.05 -11.58
CA ILE A 338 23.51 9.57 -11.68
C ILE A 338 23.57 10.98 -12.23
N ASN A 339 22.98 11.22 -13.39
CA ASN A 339 22.84 12.55 -13.95
C ASN A 339 21.43 13.07 -13.67
N VAL A 340 21.34 14.24 -13.03
CA VAL A 340 20.07 14.89 -12.71
C VAL A 340 20.03 16.26 -13.38
N LYS A 341 19.04 16.47 -14.24
CA LYS A 341 18.76 17.76 -14.89
C LYS A 341 17.43 18.29 -14.42
N GLY A 342 17.38 19.57 -14.20
CA GLY A 342 16.15 20.23 -13.77
C GLY A 342 16.25 21.74 -13.73
N HIS A 343 15.26 22.31 -13.07
CA HIS A 343 15.13 23.76 -12.87
C HIS A 343 14.81 24.04 -11.41
N LEU A 344 15.33 25.15 -10.88
CA LEU A 344 15.03 25.69 -9.57
C LEU A 344 14.63 27.16 -9.71
N ASP A 345 13.46 27.55 -9.22
CA ASP A 345 13.01 28.93 -9.15
C ASP A 345 13.87 29.72 -8.15
N ARG A 346 14.36 29.06 -7.08
CA ARG A 346 15.27 29.62 -6.07
C ARG A 346 16.35 28.64 -5.67
N ALA A 347 17.55 29.15 -5.44
CA ALA A 347 18.66 28.35 -4.90
C ALA A 347 18.31 27.78 -3.53
N THR A 348 18.45 26.48 -3.37
CA THR A 348 18.22 25.74 -2.13
C THR A 348 19.00 24.45 -2.15
N ASP A 349 19.11 23.80 -1.00
CA ASP A 349 19.68 22.46 -0.93
C ASP A 349 18.78 21.47 -1.67
N LEU A 350 19.38 20.68 -2.54
CA LEU A 350 18.73 19.61 -3.32
C LEU A 350 19.18 18.27 -2.78
N TYR A 351 18.21 17.46 -2.37
CA TYR A 351 18.43 16.08 -1.94
C TYR A 351 18.11 15.16 -3.12
N VAL A 352 19.10 14.38 -3.52
CA VAL A 352 18.96 13.35 -4.56
C VAL A 352 19.20 11.99 -3.92
N GLY A 353 18.27 11.07 -4.11
CA GLY A 353 18.40 9.76 -3.50
C GLY A 353 17.82 8.62 -4.32
N MET A 354 18.13 7.42 -3.89
CA MET A 354 17.68 6.17 -4.49
C MET A 354 17.16 5.24 -3.41
N THR A 355 16.09 4.52 -3.75
CA THR A 355 15.66 3.33 -3.01
C THR A 355 16.27 2.12 -3.71
N LEU A 356 16.99 1.31 -2.95
CA LEU A 356 17.77 0.19 -3.47
C LEU A 356 17.29 -1.14 -2.89
N LYS A 357 17.42 -2.19 -3.69
CA LYS A 357 17.14 -3.58 -3.34
C LYS A 357 18.35 -4.46 -3.59
N THR A 358 18.43 -5.57 -2.89
CA THR A 358 19.37 -6.64 -3.20
C THR A 358 19.01 -7.27 -4.57
N ALA A 359 19.91 -8.05 -5.14
CA ALA A 359 19.61 -8.83 -6.34
C ALA A 359 18.47 -9.86 -6.16
N LYS A 360 18.12 -10.19 -4.91
CA LYS A 360 17.00 -11.05 -4.56
C LYS A 360 15.67 -10.31 -4.43
N GLY A 361 15.69 -8.96 -4.49
CA GLY A 361 14.52 -8.12 -4.35
C GLY A 361 14.26 -7.59 -2.93
N ASP A 362 15.07 -7.99 -1.93
CA ASP A 362 14.94 -7.48 -0.56
C ASP A 362 15.32 -6.00 -0.50
N PHE A 363 14.68 -5.25 0.38
CA PHE A 363 15.03 -3.85 0.63
C PHE A 363 16.46 -3.75 1.17
N ALA A 364 17.33 -3.03 0.46
CA ALA A 364 18.73 -2.86 0.81
C ALA A 364 19.02 -1.51 1.47
N GLY A 365 18.11 -0.55 1.36
CA GLY A 365 18.24 0.76 1.96
C GLY A 365 17.85 1.90 1.01
N ARG A 366 17.87 3.10 1.56
CA ARG A 366 17.81 4.36 0.80
C ARG A 366 19.14 5.06 0.96
N PHE A 367 19.67 5.53 -0.16
CA PHE A 367 20.94 6.24 -0.19
C PHE A 367 20.74 7.59 -0.83
N GLN A 368 21.37 8.63 -0.30
CA GLN A 368 21.18 9.99 -0.75
C GLN A 368 22.50 10.79 -0.76
N VAL A 369 22.48 11.84 -1.57
CA VAL A 369 23.48 12.90 -1.59
C VAL A 369 22.77 14.24 -1.46
N VAL A 370 23.38 15.20 -0.80
CA VAL A 370 22.87 16.56 -0.68
C VAL A 370 23.76 17.49 -1.48
N LEU A 371 23.14 18.20 -2.41
CA LEU A 371 23.77 19.29 -3.15
C LEU A 371 23.43 20.60 -2.45
N PRO A 372 24.41 21.30 -1.86
CA PRO A 372 24.19 22.57 -1.17
C PRO A 372 23.67 23.66 -2.11
N SER A 373 22.91 24.60 -1.58
CA SER A 373 22.32 25.73 -2.32
C SER A 373 23.32 26.54 -3.15
N GLY A 374 24.58 26.59 -2.73
CA GLY A 374 25.65 27.24 -3.45
C GLY A 374 25.99 26.66 -4.84
N TYR A 375 25.51 25.46 -5.14
CA TYR A 375 25.63 24.87 -6.49
C TYR A 375 24.59 25.39 -7.48
N PHE A 376 23.61 26.16 -7.03
CA PHE A 376 22.47 26.57 -7.84
C PHE A 376 22.39 28.07 -7.97
N GLN A 377 21.95 28.53 -9.15
CA GLN A 377 21.55 29.90 -9.40
C GLN A 377 20.03 29.98 -9.40
N PRO A 378 19.41 31.06 -8.88
CA PRO A 378 17.97 31.26 -8.97
C PRO A 378 17.49 31.33 -10.43
N ASP A 379 16.30 30.76 -10.67
CA ASP A 379 15.64 30.79 -11.98
C ASP A 379 16.50 30.23 -13.14
N THR A 380 17.28 29.18 -12.84
CA THR A 380 18.15 28.55 -13.83
C THR A 380 17.96 27.05 -13.89
N THR A 381 18.33 26.49 -15.03
CA THR A 381 18.46 25.06 -15.21
C THR A 381 19.79 24.57 -14.61
N PHE A 382 19.77 23.37 -14.06
CA PHE A 382 20.94 22.69 -13.55
C PHE A 382 21.16 21.32 -14.24
N ASN A 383 22.40 20.87 -14.22
CA ASN A 383 22.81 19.55 -14.72
C ASN A 383 23.97 19.05 -13.86
N HIS A 384 23.68 18.10 -12.97
CA HIS A 384 24.65 17.55 -12.02
C HIS A 384 24.90 16.09 -12.26
N PHE A 385 26.17 15.70 -12.21
CA PHE A 385 26.63 14.32 -12.25
C PHE A 385 27.06 13.90 -10.86
N LEU A 386 26.46 12.82 -10.37
CA LEU A 386 26.64 12.32 -9.01
C LEU A 386 27.21 10.92 -9.07
N GLU A 387 28.39 10.73 -8.52
CA GLU A 387 29.01 9.40 -8.43
C GLU A 387 28.34 8.58 -7.33
N ILE A 388 28.13 7.29 -7.58
CA ILE A 388 27.46 6.38 -6.65
C ILE A 388 28.14 6.35 -5.28
N GLU A 389 29.44 6.52 -5.23
CA GLU A 389 30.26 6.53 -4.01
C GLU A 389 29.93 7.69 -3.07
N ASN A 390 29.34 8.78 -3.59
CA ASN A 390 28.94 9.94 -2.80
C ASN A 390 27.59 9.76 -2.11
N PHE A 391 26.85 8.70 -2.45
CA PHE A 391 25.57 8.40 -1.85
C PHE A 391 25.78 7.69 -0.50
N THR A 392 25.25 8.28 0.56
CA THR A 392 25.30 7.73 1.91
C THR A 392 23.93 7.25 2.34
N LEU A 393 23.89 6.29 3.28
CA LEU A 393 22.64 5.81 3.84
C LEU A 393 21.82 7.00 4.38
N ASP A 394 20.53 7.05 4.03
CA ASP A 394 19.60 8.06 4.54
C ASP A 394 19.63 8.08 6.08
N PRO A 395 19.91 9.23 6.71
CA PRO A 395 20.00 9.33 8.16
C PRO A 395 18.76 8.87 8.92
N SER A 396 17.58 8.87 8.27
CA SER A 396 16.35 8.36 8.89
C SER A 396 16.37 6.85 9.12
N LEU A 397 17.24 6.11 8.41
CA LEU A 397 17.45 4.66 8.54
C LEU A 397 18.58 4.27 9.49
N SER A 398 19.16 5.23 10.22
CA SER A 398 20.33 5.00 11.10
C SER A 398 20.09 3.90 12.15
N ALA A 399 18.87 3.75 12.63
CA ALA A 399 18.49 2.71 13.59
C ALA A 399 18.54 1.28 13.03
N MET A 400 18.50 1.13 11.70
CA MET A 400 18.51 -0.15 10.98
C MET A 400 19.82 -0.37 10.23
N LYS A 401 20.84 0.43 10.46
CA LYS A 401 22.08 0.43 9.71
C LYS A 401 22.73 -0.96 9.57
N ASP A 402 22.64 -1.77 10.62
CA ASP A 402 23.28 -3.08 10.67
C ASP A 402 22.53 -4.14 9.82
N ASP A 403 21.25 -3.89 9.51
CA ASP A 403 20.40 -4.77 8.69
C ASP A 403 20.35 -4.35 7.21
N LEU A 404 21.00 -3.23 6.86
CA LEU A 404 20.96 -2.65 5.52
C LEU A 404 22.34 -2.73 4.84
N ALA A 405 22.35 -2.49 3.52
CA ALA A 405 23.59 -2.44 2.77
C ALA A 405 24.49 -1.29 3.29
N SER A 406 25.78 -1.54 3.34
CA SER A 406 26.77 -0.55 3.81
C SER A 406 27.13 0.48 2.73
N SER A 407 26.83 0.21 1.48
CA SER A 407 27.07 1.09 0.33
C SER A 407 25.96 0.92 -0.73
N ALA A 408 25.89 1.85 -1.66
CA ALA A 408 24.93 1.82 -2.77
C ALA A 408 25.41 0.97 -3.98
N ASN A 409 26.53 0.27 -3.87
CA ASN A 409 27.11 -0.53 -4.94
C ASN A 409 26.48 -1.93 -5.03
N GLU A 410 26.46 -2.49 -6.23
CA GLU A 410 25.98 -3.85 -6.55
C GLU A 410 24.53 -4.10 -6.11
N LEU A 411 23.71 -3.05 -6.12
CA LEU A 411 22.31 -3.08 -5.72
C LEU A 411 21.40 -2.73 -6.91
N MET A 412 20.18 -3.24 -6.86
CA MET A 412 19.14 -2.94 -7.85
C MET A 412 18.49 -1.60 -7.52
N VAL A 413 18.43 -0.72 -8.50
CA VAL A 413 17.76 0.59 -8.33
C VAL A 413 16.25 0.42 -8.50
N GLU A 414 15.51 0.52 -7.41
CA GLU A 414 14.06 0.50 -7.44
C GLU A 414 13.49 1.82 -7.93
N SER A 415 13.93 2.93 -7.34
CA SER A 415 13.49 4.28 -7.69
C SER A 415 14.58 5.32 -7.42
N ILE A 416 14.50 6.42 -8.16
CA ILE A 416 15.28 7.64 -7.89
C ILE A 416 14.30 8.73 -7.51
N TRP A 417 14.65 9.52 -6.49
CA TRP A 417 13.84 10.62 -6.01
C TRP A 417 14.70 11.87 -5.77
N CYS A 418 14.07 13.03 -5.92
CA CYS A 418 14.66 14.32 -5.58
C CYS A 418 13.68 15.12 -4.73
N HIS A 419 14.19 15.86 -3.73
CA HIS A 419 13.35 16.76 -2.95
C HIS A 419 14.09 18.00 -2.47
N THR A 420 13.30 19.01 -2.11
CA THR A 420 13.74 20.20 -1.37
C THR A 420 12.84 20.40 -0.16
N LEU A 421 13.31 21.28 0.76
CA LEU A 421 12.56 21.58 1.99
C LEU A 421 11.61 22.79 1.82
N TYR A 422 11.65 23.50 0.68
CA TYR A 422 10.96 24.76 0.50
C TYR A 422 10.09 24.77 -0.75
N GLN A 423 8.85 25.22 -0.61
CA GLN A 423 7.91 25.36 -1.73
C GLN A 423 8.43 26.32 -2.79
N GLN A 424 9.01 27.43 -2.36
CA GLN A 424 9.49 28.48 -3.25
C GLN A 424 10.73 28.07 -4.06
N ALA A 425 11.31 26.91 -3.77
CA ALA A 425 12.36 26.33 -4.59
C ALA A 425 11.91 26.02 -6.01
N GLY A 426 10.64 25.67 -6.18
CA GLY A 426 10.04 25.41 -7.48
C GLY A 426 10.72 24.29 -8.25
N LEU A 427 11.28 23.29 -7.58
CA LEU A 427 12.03 22.19 -8.18
C LEU A 427 11.19 21.45 -9.22
N ALA A 428 11.73 21.38 -10.44
CA ALA A 428 11.21 20.56 -11.52
C ALA A 428 12.33 19.80 -12.21
N LEU A 429 12.13 18.51 -12.44
CA LEU A 429 13.10 17.61 -13.07
C LEU A 429 12.77 17.44 -14.56
N THR A 430 13.74 17.66 -15.44
CA THR A 430 13.59 17.46 -16.89
C THR A 430 14.12 16.08 -17.31
N SER A 431 15.18 15.60 -16.64
CA SER A 431 15.75 14.28 -16.93
C SER A 431 16.48 13.74 -15.72
N VAL A 432 16.37 12.43 -15.54
CA VAL A 432 17.24 11.65 -14.63
C VAL A 432 17.79 10.49 -15.44
N GLU A 433 19.08 10.25 -15.34
CA GLU A 433 19.80 9.22 -16.08
C GLU A 433 20.75 8.45 -15.15
N ILE A 434 20.81 7.14 -15.32
CA ILE A 434 21.83 6.26 -14.74
C ILE A 434 22.73 5.83 -15.89
N LYS A 435 24.05 5.95 -15.72
CA LYS A 435 25.05 5.53 -16.71
C LYS A 435 26.35 5.13 -16.05
N ASP A 436 27.23 4.47 -16.78
CA ASP A 436 28.59 4.21 -16.34
C ASP A 436 29.53 5.40 -16.60
N LYS A 437 30.51 5.58 -15.72
CA LYS A 437 31.54 6.65 -15.79
C LYS A 437 32.38 6.59 -17.07
N SER A 438 32.46 5.40 -17.67
CA SER A 438 33.26 5.15 -18.91
C SER A 438 32.56 5.61 -20.20
N GLU A 439 31.40 6.18 -20.11
CA GLU A 439 30.53 6.66 -21.19
C GLU A 439 30.21 8.13 -21.05
#